data_dbd22e79be7f8b0a510a2c2660abab08
#
_entry.id   dbd22e79be7f8b0a510a2c2660abab08
#
_cell.length_a   1.000
_cell.length_b   1.000
_cell.length_c   1.000
_cell.angle_alpha   90.00
_cell.angle_beta   90.00
_cell.angle_gamma   90.00
#
_symmetry.space_group_name_H-M   'P 1'
#
loop_
_entity.id
_entity.type
_entity.pdbx_description
1 polymer ?
#
loop_
_entity_poly.entity_id
_entity_poly.type
_entity_poly.pdbx_seq_one_letter_code
_entity_poly.pdbx_strand_id
1 'polypeptide(L)'
;MKKITIKDIAMEARVSISTVSFVLNDKGEKMGISAAVIKKVQDVVEKLNYRPNMTATSLRTGKTRSIGLIVENISNQFFAVLAKIIEEEAGKLGYRVFYCSTDNNEERSAELVQSLLQANVDGFIITPTEGLEKSVDQLLKMKIPVVLIDRYFPRQNVSHVVMDNYDGAYNATEFLIEKGRSTIALINNNSGMIQMQLRENGYVDAMKKAGIYNESLVLHLDYHSTEEEKVEELTRFFFFF
;
A
#
# COMPACT_ATOMS: atom_id res chain seq x y z
N MET A 1 -29.21 12.46 -19.73
CA MET A 1 -30.10 11.45 -19.13
C MET A 1 -30.30 11.79 -17.64
N LYS A 2 -31.55 11.76 -17.14
CA LYS A 2 -31.84 12.01 -15.73
C LYS A 2 -31.28 10.84 -14.89
N LYS A 3 -30.44 11.13 -13.90
CA LYS A 3 -29.85 10.09 -13.03
C LYS A 3 -30.94 9.54 -12.11
N ILE A 4 -31.19 8.23 -12.19
CA ILE A 4 -32.16 7.54 -11.32
C ILE A 4 -31.69 7.67 -9.86
N THR A 5 -32.61 7.97 -8.98
CA THR A 5 -32.39 8.20 -7.55
C THR A 5 -33.06 7.12 -6.70
N ILE A 6 -32.69 7.02 -5.42
CA ILE A 6 -33.38 6.13 -4.47
C ILE A 6 -34.87 6.47 -4.32
N LYS A 7 -35.26 7.74 -4.56
CA LYS A 7 -36.64 8.18 -4.56
C LYS A 7 -37.44 7.58 -5.72
N ASP A 8 -36.81 7.49 -6.89
CA ASP A 8 -37.44 6.91 -8.08
C ASP A 8 -37.69 5.40 -7.86
N ILE A 9 -36.71 4.69 -7.24
CA ILE A 9 -36.89 3.28 -6.83
C ILE A 9 -38.04 3.12 -5.84
N ALA A 10 -38.11 3.96 -4.80
CA ALA A 10 -39.13 3.90 -3.77
C ALA A 10 -40.53 4.10 -4.38
N MET A 11 -40.67 5.04 -5.33
CA MET A 11 -41.90 5.34 -6.03
C MET A 11 -42.34 4.18 -6.92
N GLU A 12 -41.44 3.62 -7.73
CA GLU A 12 -41.72 2.49 -8.63
C GLU A 12 -42.04 1.20 -7.84
N ALA A 13 -41.30 0.93 -6.76
CA ALA A 13 -41.56 -0.22 -5.88
C ALA A 13 -42.74 0.00 -4.93
N ARG A 14 -43.33 1.21 -4.85
CA ARG A 14 -44.40 1.60 -3.91
C ARG A 14 -44.06 1.27 -2.45
N VAL A 15 -42.87 1.62 -2.03
CA VAL A 15 -42.35 1.47 -0.66
C VAL A 15 -41.70 2.75 -0.16
N SER A 16 -41.40 2.84 1.12
CA SER A 16 -40.67 3.99 1.66
C SER A 16 -39.19 4.03 1.19
N ILE A 17 -38.60 5.23 1.15
CA ILE A 17 -37.19 5.39 0.87
C ILE A 17 -36.34 4.60 1.89
N SER A 18 -36.76 4.56 3.14
CA SER A 18 -36.09 3.78 4.20
C SER A 18 -36.09 2.29 3.88
N THR A 19 -37.25 1.75 3.41
CA THR A 19 -37.36 0.35 2.98
C THR A 19 -36.37 0.04 1.86
N VAL A 20 -36.31 0.88 0.82
CA VAL A 20 -35.30 0.73 -0.27
C VAL A 20 -33.89 0.77 0.28
N SER A 21 -33.59 1.72 1.16
CA SER A 21 -32.27 1.85 1.78
C SER A 21 -31.88 0.60 2.58
N PHE A 22 -32.79 0.01 3.34
CA PHE A 22 -32.52 -1.22 4.08
C PHE A 22 -32.26 -2.41 3.14
N VAL A 23 -33.05 -2.55 2.08
CA VAL A 23 -32.84 -3.62 1.08
C VAL A 23 -31.52 -3.46 0.36
N LEU A 24 -31.17 -2.25 -0.08
CA LEU A 24 -29.90 -1.97 -0.78
C LEU A 24 -28.63 -2.15 0.08
N ASN A 25 -28.80 -2.18 1.40
CA ASN A 25 -27.68 -2.41 2.35
C ASN A 25 -27.75 -3.79 3.03
N ASP A 26 -28.47 -4.75 2.45
CA ASP A 26 -28.65 -6.13 2.95
C ASP A 26 -29.16 -6.21 4.41
N LYS A 27 -29.93 -5.20 4.81
CA LYS A 27 -30.55 -5.12 6.15
C LYS A 27 -32.03 -5.41 6.13
N GLY A 28 -32.61 -5.78 4.99
CA GLY A 28 -34.03 -5.95 4.82
C GLY A 28 -34.64 -6.96 5.81
N GLU A 29 -34.07 -8.16 5.86
CA GLU A 29 -34.55 -9.22 6.79
C GLU A 29 -34.40 -8.80 8.26
N LYS A 30 -33.25 -8.24 8.62
CA LYS A 30 -32.98 -7.75 9.99
C LYS A 30 -33.95 -6.67 10.45
N MET A 31 -34.48 -5.89 9.50
CA MET A 31 -35.49 -4.84 9.76
C MET A 31 -36.90 -5.31 9.59
N GLY A 32 -37.16 -6.63 9.50
CA GLY A 32 -38.47 -7.22 9.41
C GLY A 32 -39.19 -6.98 8.08
N ILE A 33 -38.44 -6.66 7.00
CA ILE A 33 -39.02 -6.49 5.66
C ILE A 33 -39.26 -7.87 5.05
N SER A 34 -40.50 -8.13 4.57
CA SER A 34 -40.82 -9.42 3.99
C SER A 34 -40.02 -9.74 2.72
N ALA A 35 -39.72 -11.03 2.47
CA ALA A 35 -39.01 -11.48 1.30
C ALA A 35 -39.63 -11.00 -0.02
N ALA A 36 -40.97 -10.92 -0.08
CA ALA A 36 -41.71 -10.41 -1.23
C ALA A 36 -41.39 -8.93 -1.51
N VAL A 37 -41.27 -8.10 -0.46
CA VAL A 37 -40.91 -6.68 -0.61
C VAL A 37 -39.47 -6.53 -0.97
N ILE A 38 -38.56 -7.32 -0.39
CA ILE A 38 -37.14 -7.32 -0.73
C ILE A 38 -36.96 -7.62 -2.21
N LYS A 39 -37.57 -8.72 -2.70
CA LYS A 39 -37.50 -9.10 -4.11
C LYS A 39 -38.05 -8.00 -5.02
N LYS A 40 -39.24 -7.44 -4.69
CA LYS A 40 -39.84 -6.36 -5.48
C LYS A 40 -38.90 -5.14 -5.63
N VAL A 41 -38.21 -4.76 -4.57
CA VAL A 41 -37.22 -3.65 -4.62
C VAL A 41 -36.04 -4.02 -5.51
N GLN A 42 -35.52 -5.25 -5.38
CA GLN A 42 -34.40 -5.74 -6.21
C GLN A 42 -34.78 -5.77 -7.70
N ASP A 43 -35.96 -6.26 -8.05
CA ASP A 43 -36.46 -6.30 -9.42
C ASP A 43 -36.55 -4.87 -10.03
N VAL A 44 -37.00 -3.88 -9.24
CA VAL A 44 -37.08 -2.47 -9.67
C VAL A 44 -35.66 -1.86 -9.83
N VAL A 45 -34.73 -2.18 -8.94
CA VAL A 45 -33.32 -1.75 -9.02
C VAL A 45 -32.67 -2.26 -10.32
N GLU A 46 -32.92 -3.52 -10.65
CA GLU A 46 -32.42 -4.13 -11.87
C GLU A 46 -33.08 -3.53 -13.12
N LYS A 47 -34.43 -3.45 -13.14
CA LYS A 47 -35.21 -2.86 -14.23
C LYS A 47 -34.77 -1.44 -14.59
N LEU A 48 -34.49 -0.61 -13.59
CA LEU A 48 -34.07 0.79 -13.78
C LEU A 48 -32.55 0.95 -13.88
N ASN A 49 -31.80 -0.15 -13.85
CA ASN A 49 -30.34 -0.14 -13.82
C ASN A 49 -29.80 0.88 -12.79
N TYR A 50 -30.43 0.90 -11.61
CA TYR A 50 -30.06 1.82 -10.56
C TYR A 50 -28.73 1.42 -9.95
N ARG A 51 -27.83 2.37 -9.84
CA ARG A 51 -26.58 2.20 -9.09
C ARG A 51 -26.58 3.17 -7.92
N PRO A 52 -26.33 2.69 -6.68
CA PRO A 52 -26.21 3.55 -5.51
C PRO A 52 -25.20 4.68 -5.76
N ASN A 53 -25.58 5.90 -5.42
CA ASN A 53 -24.67 7.02 -5.49
C ASN A 53 -23.69 6.96 -4.30
N MET A 54 -22.47 6.53 -4.57
CA MET A 54 -21.42 6.41 -3.53
C MET A 54 -21.18 7.73 -2.81
N THR A 55 -21.23 8.86 -3.55
CA THR A 55 -21.09 10.21 -2.94
C THR A 55 -22.19 10.50 -1.93
N ALA A 56 -23.46 10.16 -2.27
CA ALA A 56 -24.56 10.34 -1.33
C ALA A 56 -24.46 9.38 -0.12
N THR A 57 -23.92 8.19 -0.33
CA THR A 57 -23.66 7.24 0.74
C THR A 57 -22.54 7.74 1.65
N SER A 58 -21.45 8.24 1.09
CA SER A 58 -20.30 8.76 1.87
C SER A 58 -20.68 10.00 2.67
N LEU A 59 -21.50 10.92 2.11
CA LEU A 59 -22.04 12.07 2.85
C LEU A 59 -22.85 11.65 4.08
N ARG A 60 -23.61 10.56 3.98
CA ARG A 60 -24.43 10.06 5.09
C ARG A 60 -23.63 9.27 6.12
N THR A 61 -22.63 8.49 5.67
CA THR A 61 -21.86 7.57 6.54
C THR A 61 -20.56 8.17 7.03
N GLY A 62 -20.10 9.26 6.43
CA GLY A 62 -18.76 9.82 6.63
C GLY A 62 -17.63 8.96 6.08
N LYS A 63 -17.96 7.89 5.31
CA LYS A 63 -16.96 6.94 4.77
C LYS A 63 -17.17 6.71 3.28
N THR A 64 -16.08 6.74 2.54
CA THR A 64 -16.04 6.46 1.10
C THR A 64 -15.81 4.98 0.80
N ARG A 65 -15.40 4.20 1.79
CA ARG A 65 -14.93 2.81 1.64
C ARG A 65 -13.83 2.68 0.59
N SER A 66 -12.87 3.58 0.66
CA SER A 66 -11.69 3.57 -0.18
C SER A 66 -10.43 3.79 0.64
N ILE A 67 -9.33 3.18 0.20
CA ILE A 67 -8.00 3.25 0.79
C ILE A 67 -7.05 3.73 -0.28
N GLY A 68 -6.15 4.65 0.06
CA GLY A 68 -5.01 5.01 -0.77
C GLY A 68 -3.85 4.05 -0.53
N LEU A 69 -3.40 3.36 -1.56
CA LEU A 69 -2.19 2.54 -1.56
C LEU A 69 -1.14 3.24 -2.40
N ILE A 70 -0.13 3.78 -1.73
CA ILE A 70 0.98 4.50 -2.35
C ILE A 70 2.22 3.63 -2.23
N VAL A 71 2.80 3.23 -3.35
CA VAL A 71 4.01 2.40 -3.41
C VAL A 71 5.11 3.10 -4.21
N GLU A 72 6.31 2.56 -4.15
CA GLU A 72 7.43 3.06 -4.93
C GLU A 72 7.15 2.98 -6.43
N ASN A 73 7.00 1.77 -6.97
CA ASN A 73 6.82 1.56 -8.41
C ASN A 73 5.90 0.37 -8.70
N ILE A 74 4.83 0.61 -9.45
CA ILE A 74 3.86 -0.42 -9.85
C ILE A 74 4.45 -1.50 -10.76
N SER A 75 5.52 -1.18 -11.51
CA SER A 75 6.20 -2.12 -12.39
C SER A 75 7.08 -3.11 -11.64
N ASN A 76 7.43 -2.81 -10.37
CA ASN A 76 8.18 -3.71 -9.53
C ASN A 76 7.28 -4.88 -9.09
N GLN A 77 7.68 -6.11 -9.41
CA GLN A 77 6.91 -7.32 -9.12
C GLN A 77 6.58 -7.46 -7.62
N PHE A 78 7.47 -7.05 -6.72
CA PHE A 78 7.21 -7.07 -5.28
C PHE A 78 5.99 -6.24 -4.92
N PHE A 79 5.95 -4.98 -5.36
CA PHE A 79 4.83 -4.09 -5.07
C PHE A 79 3.56 -4.49 -5.82
N ALA A 80 3.67 -5.04 -7.03
CA ALA A 80 2.52 -5.53 -7.78
C ALA A 80 1.82 -6.70 -7.07
N VAL A 81 2.59 -7.67 -6.56
CA VAL A 81 2.06 -8.81 -5.78
C VAL A 81 1.44 -8.33 -4.46
N LEU A 82 2.13 -7.43 -3.75
CA LEU A 82 1.65 -6.87 -2.50
C LEU A 82 0.34 -6.10 -2.70
N ALA A 83 0.26 -5.27 -3.74
CA ALA A 83 -0.95 -4.53 -4.08
C ALA A 83 -2.13 -5.45 -4.38
N LYS A 84 -1.91 -6.53 -5.12
CA LYS A 84 -2.94 -7.52 -5.42
C LYS A 84 -3.49 -8.14 -4.13
N ILE A 85 -2.63 -8.54 -3.21
CA ILE A 85 -3.05 -9.13 -1.93
C ILE A 85 -3.84 -8.11 -1.10
N ILE A 86 -3.37 -6.86 -1.02
CA ILE A 86 -4.05 -5.78 -0.30
C ILE A 86 -5.43 -5.50 -0.92
N GLU A 87 -5.55 -5.48 -2.25
CA GLU A 87 -6.80 -5.26 -2.96
C GLU A 87 -7.81 -6.39 -2.65
N GLU A 88 -7.37 -7.65 -2.71
CA GLU A 88 -8.21 -8.82 -2.42
C GLU A 88 -8.73 -8.79 -0.97
N GLU A 89 -7.87 -8.52 0.00
CA GLU A 89 -8.26 -8.44 1.41
C GLU A 89 -9.15 -7.22 1.71
N ALA A 90 -8.82 -6.06 1.16
CA ALA A 90 -9.66 -4.87 1.26
C ALA A 90 -11.04 -5.10 0.63
N GLY A 91 -11.10 -5.78 -0.51
CA GLY A 91 -12.33 -6.13 -1.20
C GLY A 91 -13.26 -7.00 -0.36
N LYS A 92 -12.73 -7.99 0.38
CA LYS A 92 -13.51 -8.81 1.34
C LYS A 92 -14.18 -7.97 2.44
N LEU A 93 -13.57 -6.85 2.80
CA LEU A 93 -14.08 -5.89 3.78
C LEU A 93 -14.96 -4.79 3.15
N GLY A 94 -15.18 -4.85 1.84
CA GLY A 94 -15.97 -3.88 1.09
C GLY A 94 -15.24 -2.56 0.83
N TYR A 95 -13.91 -2.54 0.88
CA TYR A 95 -13.09 -1.39 0.51
C TYR A 95 -12.58 -1.51 -0.93
N ARG A 96 -12.36 -0.36 -1.56
CA ARG A 96 -11.66 -0.22 -2.83
C ARG A 96 -10.29 0.37 -2.60
N VAL A 97 -9.32 0.00 -3.42
CA VAL A 97 -7.95 0.50 -3.32
C VAL A 97 -7.68 1.44 -4.49
N PHE A 98 -7.21 2.66 -4.19
CA PHE A 98 -6.59 3.57 -5.16
C PHE A 98 -5.09 3.34 -5.12
N TYR A 99 -4.55 2.85 -6.23
CA TYR A 99 -3.16 2.46 -6.34
C TYR A 99 -2.34 3.52 -7.08
N CYS A 100 -1.26 4.02 -6.44
CA CYS A 100 -0.42 5.09 -6.98
C CYS A 100 1.07 4.71 -6.84
N SER A 101 1.90 5.16 -7.79
CA SER A 101 3.36 5.02 -7.77
C SER A 101 4.03 6.36 -7.59
N THR A 102 5.01 6.42 -6.69
CA THR A 102 5.80 7.62 -6.41
C THR A 102 7.08 7.70 -7.23
N ASP A 103 7.61 6.56 -7.67
CA ASP A 103 8.95 6.41 -8.24
C ASP A 103 10.04 7.01 -7.33
N ASN A 104 9.82 6.94 -6.00
CA ASN A 104 10.62 7.56 -4.94
C ASN A 104 10.83 9.09 -5.10
N ASN A 105 9.96 9.76 -5.84
CA ASN A 105 10.01 11.20 -5.98
C ASN A 105 9.24 11.86 -4.83
N GLU A 106 9.90 12.76 -4.08
CA GLU A 106 9.34 13.44 -2.90
C GLU A 106 8.12 14.31 -3.26
N GLU A 107 8.25 15.16 -4.28
CA GLU A 107 7.18 16.08 -4.69
C GLU A 107 5.94 15.29 -5.14
N ARG A 108 6.14 14.29 -6.00
CA ARG A 108 5.07 13.41 -6.48
C ARG A 108 4.40 12.66 -5.33
N SER A 109 5.17 12.23 -4.34
CA SER A 109 4.64 11.54 -3.17
C SER A 109 3.69 12.43 -2.36
N ALA A 110 4.09 13.68 -2.13
CA ALA A 110 3.26 14.65 -1.43
C ALA A 110 2.00 15.01 -2.22
N GLU A 111 2.11 15.20 -3.55
CA GLU A 111 0.97 15.45 -4.44
C GLU A 111 -0.04 14.29 -4.43
N LEU A 112 0.43 13.05 -4.46
CA LEU A 112 -0.44 11.86 -4.41
C LEU A 112 -1.20 11.77 -3.09
N VAL A 113 -0.53 12.06 -1.96
CA VAL A 113 -1.21 12.12 -0.65
C VAL A 113 -2.30 13.18 -0.67
N GLN A 114 -2.04 14.39 -1.19
CA GLN A 114 -3.04 15.46 -1.27
C GLN A 114 -4.20 15.11 -2.21
N SER A 115 -3.91 14.49 -3.35
CA SER A 115 -4.94 14.07 -4.31
C SER A 115 -5.88 13.01 -3.71
N LEU A 116 -5.34 12.05 -2.98
CA LEU A 116 -6.13 11.03 -2.30
C LEU A 116 -6.91 11.59 -1.10
N LEU A 117 -6.36 12.60 -0.40
CA LEU A 117 -7.09 13.36 0.61
C LEU A 117 -8.31 14.08 0.00
N GLN A 118 -8.14 14.72 -1.13
CA GLN A 118 -9.24 15.38 -1.85
C GLN A 118 -10.28 14.36 -2.36
N ALA A 119 -9.85 13.14 -2.70
CA ALA A 119 -10.74 12.02 -3.02
C ALA A 119 -11.45 11.45 -1.78
N ASN A 120 -11.15 11.95 -0.57
CA ASN A 120 -11.69 11.52 0.72
C ASN A 120 -11.52 10.02 0.98
N VAL A 121 -10.33 9.47 0.74
CA VAL A 121 -10.04 8.10 1.15
C VAL A 121 -10.13 7.97 2.67
N ASP A 122 -10.57 6.80 3.16
CA ASP A 122 -10.79 6.55 4.58
C ASP A 122 -9.49 6.27 5.34
N GLY A 123 -8.40 5.99 4.62
CA GLY A 123 -7.08 5.70 5.19
C GLY A 123 -6.03 5.45 4.13
N PHE A 124 -4.78 5.31 4.56
CA PHE A 124 -3.62 5.18 3.70
C PHE A 124 -2.78 3.96 4.08
N ILE A 125 -2.26 3.29 3.06
CA ILE A 125 -1.16 2.34 3.14
C ILE A 125 -0.04 2.92 2.27
N ILE A 126 1.14 3.19 2.85
CA ILE A 126 2.19 3.96 2.19
C ILE A 126 3.53 3.25 2.30
N THR A 127 4.22 3.02 1.18
CA THR A 127 5.66 2.83 1.16
C THR A 127 6.31 4.22 1.17
N PRO A 128 6.88 4.67 2.29
CA PRO A 128 7.30 6.05 2.42
C PRO A 128 8.54 6.36 1.56
N THR A 129 8.55 7.53 0.94
CA THR A 129 9.72 8.13 0.29
C THR A 129 10.41 9.09 1.26
N GLU A 130 11.66 9.41 1.01
CA GLU A 130 12.36 10.47 1.73
C GLU A 130 11.57 11.78 1.63
N GLY A 131 11.53 12.56 2.70
CA GLY A 131 10.80 13.84 2.77
C GLY A 131 9.29 13.73 3.02
N LEU A 132 8.70 12.53 2.98
CA LEU A 132 7.24 12.36 3.16
C LEU A 132 6.78 12.46 4.63
N GLU A 133 7.70 12.56 5.60
CA GLU A 133 7.39 12.63 7.03
C GLU A 133 6.36 13.70 7.39
N LYS A 134 6.49 14.89 6.76
CA LYS A 134 5.57 16.00 7.00
C LYS A 134 4.14 15.66 6.57
N SER A 135 3.99 15.00 5.43
CA SER A 135 2.68 14.58 4.92
C SER A 135 2.05 13.51 5.81
N VAL A 136 2.85 12.55 6.29
CA VAL A 136 2.39 11.53 7.24
C VAL A 136 1.98 12.18 8.57
N ASP A 137 2.76 13.10 9.12
CA ASP A 137 2.40 13.86 10.32
C ASP A 137 1.08 14.63 10.15
N GLN A 138 0.85 15.20 8.98
CA GLN A 138 -0.41 15.89 8.66
C GLN A 138 -1.60 14.93 8.69
N LEU A 139 -1.47 13.75 8.07
CA LEU A 139 -2.50 12.71 8.10
C LEU A 139 -2.83 12.30 9.53
N LEU A 140 -1.81 12.07 10.36
CA LEU A 140 -1.98 11.70 11.76
C LEU A 140 -2.67 12.79 12.57
N LYS A 141 -2.31 14.07 12.40
CA LYS A 141 -2.98 15.21 13.03
C LYS A 141 -4.45 15.31 12.62
N MET A 142 -4.77 14.95 11.39
CA MET A 142 -6.15 14.88 10.89
C MET A 142 -6.88 13.61 11.36
N LYS A 143 -6.22 12.73 12.13
CA LYS A 143 -6.74 11.44 12.59
C LYS A 143 -7.14 10.49 11.45
N ILE A 144 -6.48 10.60 10.32
CA ILE A 144 -6.65 9.69 9.20
C ILE A 144 -5.75 8.47 9.44
N PRO A 145 -6.29 7.25 9.38
CA PRO A 145 -5.50 6.04 9.56
C PRO A 145 -4.37 5.93 8.53
N VAL A 146 -3.16 5.67 8.98
CA VAL A 146 -1.98 5.44 8.14
C VAL A 146 -1.25 4.19 8.61
N VAL A 147 -0.87 3.34 7.68
CA VAL A 147 0.05 2.23 7.89
C VAL A 147 1.19 2.36 6.89
N LEU A 148 2.42 2.34 7.37
CA LEU A 148 3.60 2.28 6.51
C LEU A 148 3.93 0.82 6.18
N ILE A 149 4.40 0.56 4.98
CA ILE A 149 4.80 -0.78 4.53
C ILE A 149 6.18 -0.77 3.88
N ASP A 150 6.88 -1.91 3.92
CA ASP A 150 8.22 -2.13 3.38
C ASP A 150 9.33 -1.36 4.13
N ARG A 151 9.08 -0.11 4.47
CA ARG A 151 9.98 0.78 5.19
C ARG A 151 9.19 1.71 6.12
N TYR A 152 9.87 2.38 7.04
CA TYR A 152 9.26 3.24 8.03
C TYR A 152 10.17 4.42 8.39
N PHE A 153 9.63 5.40 9.08
CA PHE A 153 10.39 6.53 9.60
C PHE A 153 10.76 6.27 11.07
N PRO A 154 12.05 6.06 11.42
CA PRO A 154 12.45 5.71 12.78
C PRO A 154 12.06 6.72 13.87
N ARG A 155 11.84 7.99 13.47
CA ARG A 155 11.50 9.07 14.40
C ARG A 155 10.00 9.34 14.52
N GLN A 156 9.16 8.59 13.79
CA GLN A 156 7.70 8.77 13.81
C GLN A 156 7.02 7.55 14.44
N ASN A 157 6.07 7.82 15.34
CA ASN A 157 5.25 6.76 15.93
C ASN A 157 4.05 6.47 15.03
N VAL A 158 4.28 5.72 13.96
CA VAL A 158 3.28 5.29 12.97
C VAL A 158 3.25 3.77 12.91
N SER A 159 2.05 3.21 12.81
CA SER A 159 1.90 1.77 12.56
C SER A 159 2.60 1.39 11.27
N HIS A 160 3.40 0.33 11.30
CA HIS A 160 4.10 -0.14 10.11
C HIS A 160 4.18 -1.66 10.05
N VAL A 161 4.30 -2.17 8.84
CA VAL A 161 4.52 -3.59 8.53
C VAL A 161 5.75 -3.67 7.63
N VAL A 162 6.81 -4.26 8.14
CA VAL A 162 8.10 -4.39 7.47
C VAL A 162 8.62 -5.81 7.56
N MET A 163 9.52 -6.17 6.66
CA MET A 163 10.30 -7.41 6.79
C MET A 163 11.44 -7.18 7.78
N ASP A 164 11.88 -8.26 8.43
CA ASP A 164 13.11 -8.24 9.23
C ASP A 164 14.32 -8.27 8.30
N ASN A 165 14.70 -7.06 7.85
CA ASN A 165 15.77 -6.88 6.87
C ASN A 165 17.15 -7.17 7.48
N TYR A 166 17.33 -6.91 8.78
CA TYR A 166 18.59 -7.19 9.47
C TYR A 166 18.78 -8.69 9.61
N ASP A 167 17.86 -9.40 10.25
CA ASP A 167 17.95 -10.84 10.47
C ASP A 167 17.98 -11.61 9.14
N GLY A 168 17.23 -11.15 8.14
CA GLY A 168 17.23 -11.75 6.81
C GLY A 168 18.62 -11.71 6.17
N ALA A 169 19.29 -10.56 6.20
CA ALA A 169 20.64 -10.41 5.64
C ALA A 169 21.71 -11.11 6.49
N TYR A 170 21.58 -11.02 7.82
CA TYR A 170 22.47 -11.71 8.73
C TYR A 170 22.45 -13.23 8.50
N ASN A 171 21.27 -13.84 8.54
CA ASN A 171 21.09 -15.26 8.37
C ASN A 171 21.52 -15.76 6.97
N ALA A 172 21.24 -15.00 5.92
CA ALA A 172 21.69 -15.32 4.57
C ALA A 172 23.25 -15.33 4.48
N THR A 173 23.91 -14.36 5.12
CA THR A 173 25.36 -14.26 5.15
C THR A 173 25.95 -15.40 6.00
N GLU A 174 25.40 -15.67 7.19
CA GLU A 174 25.82 -16.76 8.07
C GLU A 174 25.69 -18.12 7.36
N PHE A 175 24.59 -18.33 6.62
CA PHE A 175 24.43 -19.53 5.81
C PHE A 175 25.53 -19.73 4.78
N LEU A 176 25.96 -18.66 4.09
CA LEU A 176 27.08 -18.75 3.13
C LEU A 176 28.38 -19.08 3.83
N ILE A 177 28.63 -18.48 4.99
CA ILE A 177 29.83 -18.77 5.82
C ILE A 177 29.85 -20.24 6.27
N GLU A 178 28.72 -20.77 6.75
CA GLU A 178 28.57 -22.18 7.12
C GLU A 178 28.83 -23.14 5.95
N LYS A 179 28.55 -22.70 4.71
CA LYS A 179 28.89 -23.45 3.48
C LYS A 179 30.35 -23.29 3.07
N GLY A 180 31.20 -22.70 3.92
CA GLY A 180 32.63 -22.55 3.70
C GLY A 180 33.00 -21.41 2.76
N ARG A 181 32.10 -20.45 2.52
CA ARG A 181 32.41 -19.27 1.73
C ARG A 181 33.08 -18.21 2.62
N SER A 182 34.26 -17.76 2.24
CA SER A 182 35.04 -16.72 2.94
C SER A 182 35.08 -15.39 2.20
N THR A 183 34.81 -15.38 0.90
CA THR A 183 34.73 -14.17 0.08
C THR A 183 33.25 -13.99 -0.31
N ILE A 184 32.54 -13.14 0.42
CA ILE A 184 31.12 -12.86 0.23
C ILE A 184 31.00 -11.37 0.02
N ALA A 185 30.48 -10.96 -1.13
CA ALA A 185 30.24 -9.55 -1.43
C ALA A 185 28.79 -9.15 -1.12
N LEU A 186 28.60 -7.91 -0.68
CA LEU A 186 27.31 -7.26 -0.60
C LEU A 186 27.19 -6.23 -1.71
N ILE A 187 26.11 -6.31 -2.49
CA ILE A 187 25.72 -5.26 -3.43
C ILE A 187 24.45 -4.63 -2.88
N ASN A 188 24.53 -3.36 -2.57
CA ASN A 188 23.44 -2.58 -2.00
C ASN A 188 23.24 -1.29 -2.78
N ASN A 189 22.18 -0.55 -2.57
CA ASN A 189 22.04 0.80 -3.10
C ASN A 189 22.22 1.86 -2.00
N ASN A 190 22.69 3.04 -2.39
CA ASN A 190 22.93 4.16 -1.47
C ASN A 190 21.71 5.07 -1.29
N SER A 191 20.51 4.52 -1.35
CA SER A 191 19.24 5.30 -1.27
C SER A 191 18.99 5.97 0.08
N GLY A 192 19.81 5.74 1.11
CA GLY A 192 19.55 6.24 2.47
C GLY A 192 18.38 5.58 3.19
N MET A 193 17.69 4.65 2.55
CA MET A 193 16.49 4.02 3.08
C MET A 193 16.81 3.02 4.18
N ILE A 194 16.00 3.01 5.25
CA ILE A 194 16.24 2.21 6.46
C ILE A 194 16.43 0.72 6.18
N GLN A 195 15.66 0.12 5.26
CA GLN A 195 15.77 -1.30 4.94
C GLN A 195 17.12 -1.65 4.30
N MET A 196 17.72 -0.73 3.53
CA MET A 196 19.05 -0.94 2.94
C MET A 196 20.14 -0.90 4.01
N GLN A 197 20.04 0.03 4.95
CA GLN A 197 20.95 0.12 6.10
C GLN A 197 20.85 -1.13 6.99
N LEU A 198 19.64 -1.62 7.26
CA LEU A 198 19.43 -2.82 8.06
C LEU A 198 20.03 -4.06 7.39
N ARG A 199 19.86 -4.23 6.07
CA ARG A 199 20.48 -5.35 5.32
C ARG A 199 21.99 -5.29 5.39
N GLU A 200 22.58 -4.11 5.21
CA GLU A 200 24.02 -3.93 5.29
C GLU A 200 24.55 -4.23 6.69
N ASN A 201 23.88 -3.73 7.74
CA ASN A 201 24.27 -4.01 9.11
C ASN A 201 24.23 -5.52 9.40
N GLY A 202 23.21 -6.24 8.96
CA GLY A 202 23.13 -7.70 9.12
C GLY A 202 24.28 -8.43 8.45
N TYR A 203 24.60 -8.07 7.21
CA TYR A 203 25.77 -8.62 6.49
C TYR A 203 27.08 -8.31 7.24
N VAL A 204 27.31 -7.04 7.58
CA VAL A 204 28.55 -6.60 8.25
C VAL A 204 28.74 -7.33 9.57
N ASP A 205 27.71 -7.47 10.38
CA ASP A 205 27.80 -8.12 11.68
C ASP A 205 28.07 -9.63 11.55
N ALA A 206 27.45 -10.32 10.59
CA ALA A 206 27.74 -11.72 10.32
C ALA A 206 29.20 -11.92 9.86
N MET A 207 29.69 -11.09 8.94
CA MET A 207 31.08 -11.14 8.44
C MET A 207 32.11 -10.81 9.53
N LYS A 208 31.84 -9.81 10.38
CA LYS A 208 32.69 -9.46 11.53
C LYS A 208 32.73 -10.57 12.57
N LYS A 209 31.59 -11.18 12.89
CA LYS A 209 31.52 -12.31 13.82
C LYS A 209 32.38 -13.50 13.36
N ALA A 210 32.43 -13.73 12.05
CA ALA A 210 33.25 -14.76 11.44
C ALA A 210 34.73 -14.35 11.26
N GLY A 211 35.10 -13.09 11.51
CA GLY A 211 36.47 -12.58 11.36
C GLY A 211 36.92 -12.43 9.91
N ILE A 212 35.98 -12.33 8.95
CA ILE A 212 36.25 -12.26 7.51
C ILE A 212 35.71 -11.00 6.83
N TYR A 213 35.27 -10.00 7.61
CA TYR A 213 34.80 -8.74 7.05
C TYR A 213 35.88 -8.00 6.27
N ASN A 214 35.53 -7.61 5.04
CA ASN A 214 36.38 -6.78 4.19
C ASN A 214 35.50 -5.72 3.53
N GLU A 215 35.77 -4.46 3.83
CA GLU A 215 34.99 -3.31 3.30
C GLU A 215 35.01 -3.24 1.77
N SER A 216 36.10 -3.70 1.12
CA SER A 216 36.20 -3.71 -0.34
C SER A 216 35.19 -4.64 -1.02
N LEU A 217 34.56 -5.55 -0.26
CA LEU A 217 33.49 -6.44 -0.73
C LEU A 217 32.07 -5.82 -0.59
N VAL A 218 31.97 -4.56 -0.19
CA VAL A 218 30.70 -3.84 -0.13
C VAL A 218 30.63 -2.85 -1.29
N LEU A 219 29.69 -3.07 -2.20
CA LEU A 219 29.40 -2.17 -3.31
C LEU A 219 28.09 -1.44 -3.08
N HIS A 220 28.11 -0.12 -3.12
CA HIS A 220 26.93 0.74 -3.08
C HIS A 220 26.66 1.30 -4.47
N LEU A 221 25.64 0.79 -5.15
CA LEU A 221 25.18 1.34 -6.43
C LEU A 221 24.39 2.63 -6.19
N ASP A 222 24.62 3.63 -7.04
CA ASP A 222 23.78 4.82 -6.99
C ASP A 222 22.34 4.48 -7.41
N TYR A 223 21.39 4.82 -6.53
CA TYR A 223 19.98 4.57 -6.78
C TYR A 223 19.48 5.24 -8.07
N HIS A 224 20.02 6.42 -8.40
CA HIS A 224 19.60 7.23 -9.55
C HIS A 224 20.34 6.92 -10.85
N SER A 225 21.38 6.08 -10.81
CA SER A 225 22.10 5.66 -12.02
C SER A 225 21.22 4.86 -12.97
N THR A 226 21.52 4.96 -14.26
CA THR A 226 20.91 4.14 -15.30
C THR A 226 21.30 2.66 -15.17
N GLU A 227 20.55 1.79 -15.83
CA GLU A 227 20.86 0.35 -15.82
C GLU A 227 22.24 0.08 -16.45
N GLU A 228 22.61 0.83 -17.50
CA GLU A 228 23.94 0.72 -18.14
C GLU A 228 25.07 1.09 -17.18
N GLU A 229 24.94 2.19 -16.45
CA GLU A 229 25.93 2.64 -15.45
C GLU A 229 26.07 1.61 -14.32
N LYS A 230 24.95 1.07 -13.81
CA LYS A 230 24.96 0.01 -12.79
C LYS A 230 25.67 -1.26 -13.28
N VAL A 231 25.41 -1.68 -14.52
CA VAL A 231 26.08 -2.84 -15.13
C VAL A 231 27.58 -2.60 -15.28
N GLU A 232 28.00 -1.39 -15.67
CA GLU A 232 29.40 -1.03 -15.78
C GLU A 232 30.10 -1.06 -14.41
N GLU A 233 29.46 -0.51 -13.38
CA GLU A 233 29.98 -0.50 -12.01
C GLU A 233 30.08 -1.91 -11.42
N LEU A 234 29.07 -2.75 -11.61
CA LEU A 234 29.08 -4.17 -11.23
C LEU A 234 30.18 -4.91 -11.96
N THR A 235 30.36 -4.67 -13.25
CA THR A 235 31.40 -5.33 -14.05
C THR A 235 32.80 -4.98 -13.52
N ARG A 236 33.07 -3.71 -13.24
CA ARG A 236 34.34 -3.28 -12.63
C ARG A 236 34.54 -3.95 -11.27
N PHE A 237 33.53 -3.96 -10.42
CA PHE A 237 33.59 -4.58 -9.10
C PHE A 237 33.99 -6.06 -9.17
N PHE A 238 33.36 -6.84 -10.05
CA PHE A 238 33.68 -8.27 -10.20
C PHE A 238 35.00 -8.56 -10.89
N PHE A 239 35.58 -7.62 -11.65
CA PHE A 239 36.90 -7.79 -12.22
C PHE A 239 38.06 -7.64 -11.21
N PHE A 240 37.81 -7.08 -10.03
CA PHE A 240 38.77 -6.91 -8.98
C PHE A 240 38.83 -8.09 -7.98
N PHE A 241 37.93 -9.05 -8.08
CA PHE A 241 37.82 -10.22 -7.24
C PHE A 241 37.78 -11.54 -8.01
#